data_17bb42b4804e605ce3fc22eb05936d33
#
_entry.id   17bb42b4804e605ce3fc22eb05936d33
#
_cell.length_a   1.000
_cell.length_b   1.000
_cell.length_c   1.000
_cell.angle_alpha   90.00
_cell.angle_beta   90.00
_cell.angle_gamma   90.00
#
_symmetry.space_group_name_H-M   'P 1'
#
loop_
_entity.id
_entity.type
_entity.pdbx_description
1 polymer ?
#
loop_
_entity_poly.entity_id
_entity_poly.type
_entity_poly.pdbx_seq_one_letter_code
_entity_poly.pdbx_strand_id
1 'polypeptide(L)'
;NTEGIKQKACNGYAEVYVTARIRSNCGSVIGDHFHRVFTSEKELDETALYKEVVEFADRMMAVKDAEPVGDYYIGPMMFEGDAVPETVMKGIYRIIVSKRTTKDNSGMGSLIFGKRIIDKKFSLTQKAGMPTYKGIGLLGYYQQDADGEVPQPSLSIIKNGILEQLISGRTPSLNCMASTANERFILDPNRVIGTNVVPGVVTLTSASSMPMSKMKQALCKEAKAQGLSSAYIVRQPAGCTASLYKVDVKTGEEKMVIVEDNPTLSKSDFMHVIGTSSEDVVLNTIRQGVGTSVIAPRAMIVESMEKYLKKAKADKPFAVKNPLEK
;
A
#
# COMPACT_ATOMS: atom_id res chain seq x y z
N ASN A 1 10.83 -6.09 32.15
CA ASN A 1 10.35 -4.84 32.74
C ASN A 1 10.26 -4.96 34.26
N THR A 2 9.89 -3.88 34.95
CA THR A 2 9.73 -3.83 36.42
C THR A 2 8.60 -4.73 36.95
N GLU A 3 7.72 -5.20 36.11
CA GLU A 3 6.61 -6.12 36.43
C GLU A 3 7.01 -7.59 36.29
N GLY A 4 8.30 -7.87 36.10
CA GLY A 4 8.82 -9.23 36.01
C GLY A 4 8.74 -9.88 34.64
N ILE A 5 8.24 -9.18 33.61
CA ILE A 5 8.20 -9.70 32.25
C ILE A 5 9.60 -9.70 31.65
N LYS A 6 10.06 -10.89 31.25
CA LYS A 6 11.31 -11.10 30.53
C LYS A 6 10.99 -11.63 29.14
N GLN A 7 11.31 -10.88 28.11
CA GLN A 7 11.12 -11.28 26.74
C GLN A 7 12.44 -11.30 26.00
N LYS A 8 12.66 -12.37 25.23
CA LYS A 8 13.71 -12.43 24.22
C LYS A 8 13.03 -12.54 22.87
N ALA A 9 13.05 -11.48 22.09
CA ALA A 9 12.61 -11.51 20.71
C ALA A 9 13.83 -11.44 19.79
N CYS A 10 13.89 -12.30 18.80
CA CYS A 10 14.85 -12.24 17.71
C CYS A 10 14.05 -11.87 16.45
N ASN A 11 14.14 -10.62 16.05
CA ASN A 11 13.52 -10.14 14.82
C ASN A 11 14.63 -9.89 13.81
N GLY A 12 14.68 -10.71 12.78
CA GLY A 12 15.54 -10.54 11.62
C GLY A 12 14.67 -10.44 10.38
N TYR A 13 15.14 -9.71 9.39
CA TYR A 13 14.57 -9.69 8.04
C TYR A 13 15.69 -9.51 7.02
N ALA A 14 15.42 -9.94 5.80
CA ALA A 14 16.28 -9.70 4.66
C ALA A 14 15.54 -8.84 3.64
N GLU A 15 16.27 -7.93 3.00
CA GLU A 15 15.73 -7.08 1.94
C GLU A 15 16.53 -7.26 0.66
N VAL A 16 15.81 -7.34 -0.46
CA VAL A 16 16.38 -7.25 -1.80
C VAL A 16 15.80 -6.01 -2.46
N TYR A 17 16.67 -5.13 -2.92
CA TYR A 17 16.30 -3.88 -3.57
C TYR A 17 17.04 -3.73 -4.89
N VAL A 18 16.30 -3.62 -5.98
CA VAL A 18 16.83 -3.44 -7.33
C VAL A 18 16.22 -2.16 -7.91
N THR A 19 17.04 -1.30 -8.48
CA THR A 19 16.57 -0.10 -9.20
C THR A 19 16.88 -0.20 -10.68
N ALA A 20 15.96 0.28 -11.50
CA ALA A 20 16.17 0.41 -12.93
C ALA A 20 15.75 1.80 -13.40
N ARG A 21 16.45 2.31 -14.41
CA ARG A 21 16.09 3.53 -15.12
C ARG A 21 16.17 3.28 -16.62
N ILE A 22 15.15 3.73 -17.34
CA ILE A 22 15.09 3.59 -18.79
C ILE A 22 14.67 4.92 -19.40
N ARG A 23 15.21 5.21 -20.58
CA ARG A 23 14.70 6.31 -21.40
C ARG A 23 13.66 5.76 -22.37
N SER A 24 12.43 6.25 -22.25
CA SER A 24 11.33 5.88 -23.15
C SER A 24 11.54 6.46 -24.55
N ASN A 25 10.83 5.91 -25.53
CA ASN A 25 10.88 6.39 -26.92
C ASN A 25 10.39 7.85 -27.06
N CYS A 26 9.56 8.33 -26.13
CA CYS A 26 9.18 9.75 -26.07
C CYS A 26 10.26 10.66 -25.45
N GLY A 27 11.37 10.10 -24.95
CA GLY A 27 12.50 10.83 -24.35
C GLY A 27 12.41 11.05 -22.85
N SER A 28 11.33 10.64 -22.18
CA SER A 28 11.21 10.72 -20.71
C SER A 28 12.12 9.68 -20.05
N VAL A 29 12.75 10.04 -18.92
CA VAL A 29 13.47 9.10 -18.07
C VAL A 29 12.50 8.56 -17.02
N ILE A 30 12.32 7.24 -17.01
CA ILE A 30 11.43 6.55 -16.09
C ILE A 30 12.28 5.68 -15.20
N GLY A 31 12.12 5.87 -13.90
CA GLY A 31 12.74 5.03 -12.87
C GLY A 31 11.71 4.16 -12.19
N ASP A 32 12.09 2.94 -11.86
CA ASP A 32 11.31 2.03 -11.05
C ASP A 32 12.23 1.23 -10.14
N HIS A 33 11.63 0.58 -9.16
CA HIS A 33 12.34 -0.30 -8.24
C HIS A 33 11.56 -1.60 -8.04
N PHE A 34 12.30 -2.62 -7.66
CA PHE A 34 11.79 -3.88 -7.17
C PHE A 34 12.29 -4.05 -5.74
N HIS A 35 11.40 -4.29 -4.80
CA HIS A 35 11.71 -4.42 -3.39
C HIS A 35 11.00 -5.63 -2.81
N ARG A 36 11.75 -6.49 -2.11
CA ARG A 36 11.22 -7.61 -1.36
C ARG A 36 11.77 -7.60 0.05
N VAL A 37 10.90 -7.93 0.99
CA VAL A 37 11.25 -8.13 2.40
C VAL A 37 10.86 -9.54 2.77
N PHE A 38 11.81 -10.27 3.36
CA PHE A 38 11.64 -11.65 3.83
C PHE A 38 11.75 -11.67 5.36
N THR A 39 10.93 -12.46 6.02
CA THR A 39 10.97 -12.60 7.49
C THR A 39 12.14 -13.47 7.96
N SER A 40 12.71 -14.27 7.06
CA SER A 40 13.92 -15.06 7.29
C SER A 40 14.61 -15.40 5.97
N GLU A 41 15.89 -15.76 6.04
CA GLU A 41 16.67 -16.25 4.89
C GLU A 41 16.08 -17.53 4.26
N LYS A 42 15.33 -18.32 5.04
CA LYS A 42 14.68 -19.56 4.57
C LYS A 42 13.54 -19.32 3.59
N GLU A 43 12.99 -18.11 3.58
CA GLU A 43 11.93 -17.70 2.64
C GLU A 43 12.52 -17.23 1.30
N LEU A 44 13.84 -17.05 1.23
CA LEU A 44 14.52 -16.58 0.02
C LEU A 44 14.70 -17.75 -0.94
N ASP A 45 13.82 -17.86 -1.92
CA ASP A 45 13.93 -18.76 -3.06
C ASP A 45 14.61 -18.01 -4.22
N GLU A 46 15.86 -18.34 -4.49
CA GLU A 46 16.65 -17.69 -5.52
C GLU A 46 16.02 -17.83 -6.90
N THR A 47 15.40 -18.96 -7.22
CA THR A 47 14.75 -19.20 -8.51
C THR A 47 13.51 -18.34 -8.67
N ALA A 48 12.67 -18.27 -7.64
CA ALA A 48 11.49 -17.41 -7.64
C ALA A 48 11.88 -15.93 -7.70
N LEU A 49 12.88 -15.51 -6.92
CA LEU A 49 13.39 -14.15 -6.91
C LEU A 49 13.97 -13.75 -8.27
N TYR A 50 14.76 -14.63 -8.90
CA TYR A 50 15.30 -14.38 -10.25
C TYR A 50 14.17 -14.16 -11.25
N LYS A 51 13.13 -15.00 -11.22
CA LYS A 51 11.97 -14.86 -12.11
C LYS A 51 11.26 -13.51 -11.90
N GLU A 52 11.04 -13.11 -10.65
CA GLU A 52 10.42 -11.82 -10.34
C GLU A 52 11.24 -10.62 -10.82
N VAL A 53 12.58 -10.69 -10.71
CA VAL A 53 13.49 -9.65 -11.21
C VAL A 53 13.48 -9.61 -12.75
N VAL A 54 13.38 -10.74 -13.43
CA VAL A 54 13.22 -10.79 -14.89
C VAL A 54 11.88 -10.17 -15.31
N GLU A 55 10.78 -10.52 -14.64
CA GLU A 55 9.47 -9.92 -14.89
C GLU A 55 9.48 -8.40 -14.66
N PHE A 56 10.22 -7.93 -13.65
CA PHE A 56 10.46 -6.50 -13.43
C PHE A 56 11.22 -5.86 -14.60
N ALA A 57 12.28 -6.50 -15.10
CA ALA A 57 13.05 -6.00 -16.25
C ALA A 57 12.20 -5.96 -17.52
N ASP A 58 11.41 -7.00 -17.80
CA ASP A 58 10.51 -7.06 -18.95
C ASP A 58 9.46 -5.95 -18.91
N ARG A 59 8.92 -5.66 -17.72
CA ARG A 59 8.00 -4.54 -17.53
C ARG A 59 8.69 -3.21 -17.82
N MET A 60 9.94 -3.02 -17.38
CA MET A 60 10.70 -1.82 -17.70
C MET A 60 10.91 -1.66 -19.19
N MET A 61 11.16 -2.78 -19.92
CA MET A 61 11.26 -2.74 -21.38
C MET A 61 9.91 -2.38 -22.04
N ALA A 62 8.79 -2.87 -21.53
CA ALA A 62 7.46 -2.49 -22.01
C ALA A 62 7.16 -0.99 -21.81
N VAL A 63 7.60 -0.41 -20.68
CA VAL A 63 7.49 1.03 -20.41
C VAL A 63 8.25 1.87 -21.43
N LYS A 64 9.38 1.37 -21.96
CA LYS A 64 10.15 2.06 -23.02
C LYS A 64 9.30 2.38 -24.24
N ASP A 65 8.46 1.44 -24.64
CA ASP A 65 7.67 1.50 -25.87
C ASP A 65 6.26 2.09 -25.65
N ALA A 66 5.90 2.35 -24.38
CA ALA A 66 4.59 2.86 -24.02
C ALA A 66 4.38 4.32 -24.47
N GLU A 67 3.18 4.60 -24.96
CA GLU A 67 2.82 5.94 -25.46
C GLU A 67 2.54 6.91 -24.32
N PRO A 68 3.02 8.17 -24.42
CA PRO A 68 2.70 9.21 -23.46
C PRO A 68 1.28 9.72 -23.66
N VAL A 69 0.46 9.65 -22.60
CA VAL A 69 -0.93 10.14 -22.60
C VAL A 69 -1.04 11.41 -21.77
N GLY A 70 -1.77 12.39 -22.33
CA GLY A 70 -2.21 13.59 -21.62
C GLY A 70 -3.73 13.66 -21.73
N ASP A 71 -4.42 13.57 -20.57
CA ASP A 71 -5.88 13.53 -20.54
C ASP A 71 -6.41 14.14 -19.24
N TYR A 72 -7.59 14.73 -19.30
CA TYR A 72 -8.36 15.08 -18.11
C TYR A 72 -9.45 14.03 -17.95
N TYR A 73 -9.23 13.13 -17.02
CA TYR A 73 -10.07 11.97 -16.83
C TYR A 73 -10.97 12.14 -15.61
N ILE A 74 -12.25 11.94 -15.82
CA ILE A 74 -13.26 11.78 -14.76
C ILE A 74 -13.99 10.47 -15.05
N GLY A 75 -13.85 9.50 -14.15
CA GLY A 75 -14.50 8.20 -14.34
C GLY A 75 -13.97 7.11 -13.42
N PRO A 76 -14.44 5.87 -13.60
CA PRO A 76 -14.03 4.76 -12.76
C PRO A 76 -12.59 4.35 -13.04
N MET A 77 -11.85 4.06 -11.98
CA MET A 77 -10.45 3.61 -12.07
C MET A 77 -10.25 2.37 -11.20
N MET A 78 -9.55 1.39 -11.73
CA MET A 78 -9.18 0.19 -10.98
C MET A 78 -7.74 0.30 -10.48
N PHE A 79 -7.54 -0.07 -9.23
CA PHE A 79 -6.22 -0.19 -8.60
C PHE A 79 -5.97 -1.65 -8.29
N GLU A 80 -4.81 -2.16 -8.67
CA GLU A 80 -4.45 -3.57 -8.58
C GLU A 80 -3.09 -3.76 -7.90
N GLY A 81 -2.92 -4.85 -7.16
CA GLY A 81 -1.68 -5.22 -6.49
C GLY A 81 -1.46 -4.43 -5.20
N ASP A 82 -0.23 -3.97 -4.98
CA ASP A 82 0.17 -3.28 -3.74
C ASP A 82 -0.46 -1.89 -3.56
N ALA A 83 -1.11 -1.33 -4.58
CA ALA A 83 -1.76 -0.01 -4.51
C ALA A 83 -2.82 0.07 -3.41
N VAL A 84 -3.59 -1.02 -3.19
CA VAL A 84 -4.63 -1.06 -2.14
C VAL A 84 -4.02 -1.13 -0.74
N PRO A 85 -3.18 -2.14 -0.39
CA PRO A 85 -2.58 -2.22 0.94
C PRO A 85 -1.64 -1.06 1.24
N GLU A 86 -0.93 -0.50 0.27
CA GLU A 86 -0.13 0.71 0.48
C GLU A 86 -0.96 1.91 0.92
N THR A 87 -2.16 2.06 0.35
CA THR A 87 -3.06 3.16 0.75
C THR A 87 -3.59 2.96 2.16
N VAL A 88 -3.84 1.73 2.60
CA VAL A 88 -4.13 1.41 4.00
C VAL A 88 -2.98 1.89 4.89
N MET A 89 -1.74 1.55 4.53
CA MET A 89 -0.55 1.95 5.28
C MET A 89 -0.30 3.45 5.29
N LYS A 90 -0.43 4.12 4.14
CA LYS A 90 -0.13 5.55 4.01
C LYS A 90 -1.24 6.45 4.54
N GLY A 91 -2.50 6.06 4.32
CA GLY A 91 -3.69 6.87 4.60
C GLY A 91 -4.39 6.54 5.92
N ILE A 92 -4.76 5.26 6.12
CA ILE A 92 -5.55 4.84 7.27
C ILE A 92 -4.68 4.75 8.53
N TYR A 93 -3.45 4.24 8.41
CA TYR A 93 -2.53 4.12 9.53
C TYR A 93 -2.40 5.39 10.37
N ARG A 94 -2.27 6.57 9.73
CA ARG A 94 -2.07 7.83 10.44
C ARG A 94 -3.22 8.23 11.34
N ILE A 95 -4.43 7.75 11.04
CA ILE A 95 -5.65 8.13 11.74
C ILE A 95 -6.09 7.12 12.78
N ILE A 96 -5.54 5.90 12.76
CA ILE A 96 -5.87 4.86 13.74
C ILE A 96 -4.90 4.84 14.92
N VAL A 97 -3.77 5.55 14.84
CA VAL A 97 -2.78 5.60 15.92
C VAL A 97 -3.16 6.66 16.93
N SER A 98 -3.29 6.24 18.17
CA SER A 98 -3.44 7.14 19.31
C SER A 98 -2.09 7.41 19.95
N LYS A 99 -1.72 8.68 20.04
CA LYS A 99 -0.51 9.12 20.76
C LYS A 99 -0.91 10.14 21.81
N ARG A 100 -0.32 10.02 23.00
CA ARG A 100 -0.40 11.09 23.96
C ARG A 100 0.44 12.24 23.45
N THR A 101 -0.23 13.33 23.11
CA THR A 101 0.44 14.57 22.71
C THR A 101 0.18 15.62 23.78
N THR A 102 1.11 16.55 23.89
CA THR A 102 1.00 17.67 24.87
C THR A 102 -0.24 18.50 24.60
N LYS A 103 -0.88 18.87 25.66
CA LYS A 103 -2.01 19.78 25.96
C LYS A 103 -3.18 19.89 24.97
N ASP A 104 -3.00 19.96 23.65
CA ASP A 104 -4.09 20.30 22.72
C ASP A 104 -4.18 19.39 21.50
N ASN A 105 -3.39 18.33 21.44
CA ASN A 105 -3.27 17.54 20.23
C ASN A 105 -3.77 16.13 20.48
N SER A 106 -5.08 16.00 20.48
CA SER A 106 -5.78 14.71 20.48
C SER A 106 -5.61 13.94 19.17
N GLY A 107 -4.61 14.21 18.37
CA GLY A 107 -4.36 13.56 17.08
C GLY A 107 -5.61 13.46 16.17
N MET A 108 -5.45 13.34 14.90
CA MET A 108 -6.56 13.26 13.93
C MET A 108 -7.54 12.10 14.26
N GLY A 109 -7.02 10.97 14.77
CA GLY A 109 -7.82 9.81 15.17
C GLY A 109 -8.86 10.13 16.24
N SER A 110 -8.51 10.94 17.23
CA SER A 110 -9.44 11.32 18.29
C SER A 110 -10.60 12.19 17.81
N LEU A 111 -10.38 13.03 16.80
CA LEU A 111 -11.40 13.89 16.19
C LEU A 111 -12.42 13.12 15.37
N ILE A 112 -12.03 11.97 14.83
CA ILE A 112 -12.85 11.15 13.95
C ILE A 112 -13.28 9.82 14.58
N PHE A 113 -12.94 9.61 15.86
CA PHE A 113 -13.37 8.43 16.62
C PHE A 113 -14.89 8.33 16.64
N GLY A 114 -15.42 7.13 16.41
CA GLY A 114 -16.85 6.89 16.29
C GLY A 114 -17.48 7.37 14.97
N LYS A 115 -16.71 7.98 14.08
CA LYS A 115 -17.21 8.46 12.79
C LYS A 115 -16.91 7.48 11.65
N ARG A 116 -17.71 7.56 10.59
CA ARG A 116 -17.45 6.86 9.34
C ARG A 116 -16.27 7.52 8.63
N ILE A 117 -15.25 6.72 8.33
CA ILE A 117 -14.01 7.20 7.70
C ILE A 117 -13.71 6.55 6.35
N ILE A 118 -14.38 5.44 6.05
CA ILE A 118 -14.38 4.71 4.76
C ILE A 118 -15.77 4.13 4.51
N ASP A 119 -16.03 3.60 3.32
CA ASP A 119 -17.34 3.01 2.99
C ASP A 119 -17.72 1.88 3.98
N LYS A 120 -19.03 1.74 4.23
CA LYS A 120 -19.60 0.71 5.10
C LYS A 120 -19.26 -0.74 4.69
N LYS A 121 -18.83 -0.94 3.46
CA LYS A 121 -18.38 -2.25 2.96
C LYS A 121 -17.09 -2.72 3.62
N PHE A 122 -16.29 -1.80 4.15
CA PHE A 122 -14.96 -2.12 4.67
C PHE A 122 -14.92 -2.28 6.17
N SER A 123 -14.12 -3.25 6.60
CA SER A 123 -13.71 -3.41 7.98
C SER A 123 -12.20 -3.64 8.05
N LEU A 124 -11.54 -3.07 9.07
CA LEU A 124 -10.11 -3.22 9.32
C LEU A 124 -9.91 -3.86 10.68
N THR A 125 -9.22 -4.99 10.70
CA THR A 125 -8.95 -5.78 11.91
C THR A 125 -7.45 -6.00 12.06
N GLN A 126 -6.91 -5.89 13.27
CA GLN A 126 -5.54 -6.28 13.57
C GLN A 126 -5.52 -7.67 14.21
N LYS A 127 -4.59 -8.52 13.76
CA LYS A 127 -4.25 -9.84 14.31
C LYS A 127 -2.74 -9.96 14.48
N ALA A 128 -2.17 -9.21 15.40
CA ALA A 128 -0.73 -9.09 15.58
C ALA A 128 -0.04 -10.44 15.86
N GLY A 129 -0.70 -11.37 16.53
CA GLY A 129 -0.20 -12.72 16.83
C GLY A 129 -0.28 -13.72 15.66
N MET A 130 -0.61 -13.30 14.43
CA MET A 130 -0.67 -14.17 13.25
C MET A 130 0.68 -14.19 12.53
N PRO A 131 1.44 -15.32 12.54
CA PRO A 131 2.78 -15.38 11.97
C PRO A 131 2.81 -15.54 10.45
N THR A 132 1.77 -16.17 9.88
CA THR A 132 1.70 -16.47 8.44
C THR A 132 0.30 -16.27 7.90
N TYR A 133 0.19 -15.95 6.61
CA TYR A 133 -1.07 -15.91 5.89
C TYR A 133 -0.91 -16.57 4.51
N LYS A 134 -1.67 -17.64 4.25
CA LYS A 134 -1.60 -18.42 3.00
C LYS A 134 -0.16 -18.83 2.62
N GLY A 135 0.64 -19.22 3.62
CA GLY A 135 2.04 -19.63 3.45
C GLY A 135 3.05 -18.48 3.39
N ILE A 136 2.63 -17.23 3.42
CA ILE A 136 3.51 -16.06 3.41
C ILE A 136 3.79 -15.66 4.87
N GLY A 137 5.08 -15.53 5.24
CA GLY A 137 5.49 -14.99 6.52
C GLY A 137 5.09 -13.54 6.69
N LEU A 138 4.63 -13.15 7.87
CA LEU A 138 4.13 -11.82 8.14
C LEU A 138 5.11 -11.01 8.99
N LEU A 139 5.71 -10.00 8.40
CA LEU A 139 6.70 -9.13 9.03
C LEU A 139 6.12 -8.36 10.24
N GLY A 140 4.81 -8.14 10.21
CA GLY A 140 4.08 -7.47 11.29
C GLY A 140 3.78 -8.34 12.51
N TYR A 141 4.12 -9.65 12.47
CA TYR A 141 3.89 -10.57 13.58
C TYR A 141 4.68 -10.22 14.82
N TYR A 142 4.03 -10.28 15.98
CA TYR A 142 4.67 -10.27 17.30
C TYR A 142 3.77 -10.90 18.36
N GLN A 143 4.39 -11.45 19.42
CA GLN A 143 3.68 -12.07 20.54
C GLN A 143 3.46 -11.07 21.68
N GLN A 144 4.39 -10.17 21.87
CA GLN A 144 4.34 -9.12 22.88
C GLN A 144 4.90 -7.83 22.28
N ASP A 145 4.39 -6.71 22.71
CA ASP A 145 4.89 -5.40 22.30
C ASP A 145 6.15 -4.99 23.10
N ALA A 146 6.66 -3.79 22.89
CA ALA A 146 7.86 -3.30 23.57
C ALA A 146 7.65 -3.06 25.07
N ASP A 147 6.42 -2.87 25.51
CA ASP A 147 6.04 -2.75 26.92
C ASP A 147 5.86 -4.11 27.60
N GLY A 148 5.89 -5.19 26.82
CA GLY A 148 5.67 -6.55 27.31
C GLY A 148 4.20 -6.95 27.35
N GLU A 149 3.33 -6.20 26.70
CA GLU A 149 1.90 -6.51 26.65
C GLU A 149 1.57 -7.45 25.50
N VAL A 150 0.62 -8.35 25.74
CA VAL A 150 0.16 -9.33 24.74
C VAL A 150 -0.98 -8.71 23.94
N PRO A 151 -0.85 -8.62 22.59
CA PRO A 151 -1.93 -8.08 21.77
C PRO A 151 -3.16 -9.01 21.82
N GLN A 152 -4.33 -8.42 21.69
CA GLN A 152 -5.57 -9.19 21.56
C GLN A 152 -5.49 -10.11 20.31
N PRO A 153 -6.07 -11.32 20.37
CA PRO A 153 -6.09 -12.25 19.22
C PRO A 153 -6.71 -11.61 17.96
N SER A 154 -7.67 -10.69 18.17
CA SER A 154 -8.31 -9.93 17.10
C SER A 154 -8.80 -8.59 17.66
N LEU A 155 -8.33 -7.48 17.10
CA LEU A 155 -8.73 -6.13 17.45
C LEU A 155 -9.47 -5.51 16.28
N SER A 156 -10.77 -5.23 16.45
CA SER A 156 -11.56 -4.50 15.45
C SER A 156 -11.23 -3.01 15.52
N ILE A 157 -10.60 -2.49 14.50
CA ILE A 157 -10.19 -1.07 14.41
C ILE A 157 -11.28 -0.27 13.71
N ILE A 158 -11.68 -0.73 12.52
CA ILE A 158 -12.76 -0.13 11.73
C ILE A 158 -13.80 -1.23 11.49
N LYS A 159 -15.04 -0.97 11.82
CA LYS A 159 -16.15 -1.89 11.57
C LYS A 159 -17.20 -1.20 10.71
N ASN A 160 -17.50 -1.82 9.56
CA ASN A 160 -18.46 -1.27 8.61
C ASN A 160 -18.22 0.23 8.31
N GLY A 161 -16.94 0.60 8.12
CA GLY A 161 -16.50 1.94 7.80
C GLY A 161 -16.39 2.90 9.00
N ILE A 162 -16.79 2.50 10.20
CA ILE A 162 -16.76 3.33 11.42
C ILE A 162 -15.48 3.03 12.21
N LEU A 163 -14.75 4.06 12.62
CA LEU A 163 -13.58 3.92 13.47
C LEU A 163 -14.04 3.66 14.93
N GLU A 164 -13.93 2.41 15.37
CA GLU A 164 -14.36 1.97 16.70
C GLU A 164 -13.22 1.90 17.71
N GLN A 165 -11.98 1.71 17.25
CA GLN A 165 -10.83 1.55 18.11
C GLN A 165 -9.60 2.24 17.53
N LEU A 166 -8.83 2.88 18.41
CA LEU A 166 -7.48 3.35 18.09
C LEU A 166 -6.45 2.35 18.61
N ILE A 167 -5.29 2.27 17.98
CA ILE A 167 -4.17 1.50 18.49
C ILE A 167 -3.27 2.38 19.37
N SER A 168 -2.76 1.82 20.47
CA SER A 168 -1.91 2.51 21.42
C SER A 168 -0.89 1.58 22.05
N GLY A 169 0.15 2.15 22.65
CA GLY A 169 0.95 1.51 23.67
C GLY A 169 0.30 1.68 25.05
N ARG A 170 1.11 1.51 26.07
CA ARG A 170 0.71 1.56 27.49
C ARG A 170 0.32 2.94 27.98
N THR A 171 0.78 3.98 27.30
CA THR A 171 0.47 5.36 27.66
C THR A 171 -0.98 5.70 27.27
N PRO A 172 -1.88 5.98 28.24
CA PRO A 172 -3.28 6.30 27.94
C PRO A 172 -3.42 7.59 27.13
N SER A 173 -4.43 7.62 26.27
CA SER A 173 -4.85 8.82 25.55
C SER A 173 -6.37 8.97 25.60
N LEU A 174 -6.89 10.12 25.15
CA LEU A 174 -8.29 10.51 25.31
C LEU A 174 -9.30 9.41 24.90
N ASN A 175 -9.09 8.78 23.76
CA ASN A 175 -10.00 7.76 23.22
C ASN A 175 -9.39 6.35 23.24
N CYS A 176 -8.34 6.13 24.02
CA CYS A 176 -7.67 4.86 24.16
C CYS A 176 -7.03 4.78 25.57
N MET A 177 -7.86 4.50 26.55
CA MET A 177 -7.44 4.44 27.97
C MET A 177 -6.69 3.15 28.30
N ALA A 178 -7.03 2.05 27.62
CA ALA A 178 -6.35 0.78 27.75
C ALA A 178 -5.35 0.59 26.59
N SER A 179 -4.22 -0.06 26.88
CA SER A 179 -3.26 -0.46 25.85
C SER A 179 -3.88 -1.44 24.89
N THR A 180 -3.50 -1.32 23.62
CA THR A 180 -3.78 -2.30 22.58
C THR A 180 -2.55 -3.14 22.22
N ALA A 181 -1.49 -3.04 23.03
CA ALA A 181 -0.21 -3.72 22.84
C ALA A 181 0.41 -3.42 21.47
N ASN A 182 0.54 -2.14 21.12
CA ASN A 182 1.07 -1.69 19.85
C ASN A 182 2.36 -0.86 19.95
N GLU A 183 2.97 -0.76 21.13
CA GLU A 183 4.27 -0.13 21.29
C GLU A 183 5.34 -1.07 20.70
N ARG A 184 6.00 -0.66 19.62
CA ARG A 184 6.91 -1.51 18.86
C ARG A 184 8.31 -0.92 18.88
N PHE A 185 9.33 -1.76 18.99
CA PHE A 185 10.73 -1.33 18.88
C PHE A 185 11.03 -0.84 17.48
N ILE A 186 11.64 0.34 17.41
CA ILE A 186 12.21 0.90 16.18
C ILE A 186 13.62 0.31 16.04
N LEU A 187 13.84 -0.45 14.97
CA LEU A 187 15.11 -1.08 14.67
C LEU A 187 15.87 -0.23 13.63
N ASP A 188 17.06 0.16 13.98
CA ASP A 188 18.11 0.53 13.04
C ASP A 188 18.94 -0.73 12.78
N PRO A 189 19.63 -0.93 11.63
CA PRO A 189 20.25 -2.20 11.28
C PRO A 189 21.06 -2.92 12.37
N ASN A 190 21.51 -2.21 13.38
CA ASN A 190 22.34 -2.82 14.45
C ASN A 190 21.90 -2.46 15.88
N ARG A 191 20.80 -1.72 16.07
CA ARG A 191 20.38 -1.29 17.42
C ARG A 191 18.90 -0.91 17.50
N VAL A 192 18.35 -1.03 18.70
CA VAL A 192 17.07 -0.40 19.04
C VAL A 192 17.31 1.09 19.28
N ILE A 193 16.61 1.95 18.56
CA ILE A 193 16.73 3.41 18.68
C ILE A 193 15.55 4.07 19.41
N GLY A 194 14.55 3.29 19.78
CA GLY A 194 13.37 3.76 20.48
C GLY A 194 12.14 2.88 20.28
N THR A 195 10.99 3.40 20.62
CA THR A 195 9.70 2.75 20.40
C THR A 195 8.73 3.67 19.67
N ASN A 196 7.74 3.08 19.02
CA ASN A 196 6.66 3.80 18.38
C ASN A 196 5.40 2.93 18.33
N VAL A 197 4.23 3.60 18.39
CA VAL A 197 2.95 2.91 18.20
C VAL A 197 2.74 2.61 16.73
N VAL A 198 2.80 1.32 16.39
CA VAL A 198 2.74 0.83 15.00
C VAL A 198 1.86 -0.42 14.94
N PRO A 199 0.91 -0.54 13.97
CA PRO A 199 0.15 -1.77 13.82
C PRO A 199 1.08 -2.93 13.42
N GLY A 200 0.71 -4.11 13.83
CA GLY A 200 1.36 -5.34 13.41
C GLY A 200 0.81 -5.86 12.08
N VAL A 201 0.01 -6.92 12.16
CA VAL A 201 -0.70 -7.50 11.01
C VAL A 201 -2.11 -6.92 10.97
N VAL A 202 -2.44 -6.18 9.92
CA VAL A 202 -3.79 -5.66 9.69
C VAL A 202 -4.42 -6.29 8.46
N THR A 203 -5.72 -6.55 8.54
CA THR A 203 -6.51 -7.10 7.42
C THR A 203 -7.64 -6.15 7.10
N LEU A 204 -7.68 -5.67 5.86
CA LEU A 204 -8.81 -4.95 5.28
C LEU A 204 -9.72 -5.96 4.59
N THR A 205 -10.96 -6.05 5.02
CA THR A 205 -11.98 -6.89 4.38
C THR A 205 -13.06 -6.03 3.73
N SER A 206 -13.69 -6.56 2.67
CA SER A 206 -14.80 -5.92 1.97
C SER A 206 -15.99 -6.87 1.90
N ALA A 207 -17.18 -6.35 2.21
CA ALA A 207 -18.44 -7.09 2.05
C ALA A 207 -18.94 -7.15 0.59
N SER A 208 -18.33 -6.37 -0.32
CA SER A 208 -18.67 -6.32 -1.75
C SER A 208 -17.50 -6.77 -2.57
N SER A 209 -17.29 -8.08 -2.68
CA SER A 209 -16.18 -8.67 -3.43
C SER A 209 -16.66 -9.49 -4.61
N MET A 210 -15.84 -9.58 -5.65
CA MET A 210 -16.03 -10.39 -6.83
C MET A 210 -14.70 -11.04 -7.26
N PRO A 211 -14.72 -12.16 -8.02
CA PRO A 211 -13.50 -12.76 -8.54
C PRO A 211 -12.68 -11.76 -9.37
N MET A 212 -11.35 -11.82 -9.25
CA MET A 212 -10.41 -10.93 -9.98
C MET A 212 -10.69 -10.96 -11.50
N SER A 213 -11.05 -12.11 -12.05
CA SER A 213 -11.40 -12.29 -13.46
C SER A 213 -12.59 -11.44 -13.93
N LYS A 214 -13.46 -11.00 -13.01
CA LYS A 214 -14.62 -10.14 -13.31
C LYS A 214 -14.36 -8.65 -13.08
N MET A 215 -13.25 -8.29 -12.42
CA MET A 215 -12.97 -6.90 -12.06
C MET A 215 -12.89 -5.97 -13.28
N LYS A 216 -12.14 -6.37 -14.32
CA LYS A 216 -12.02 -5.58 -15.56
C LYS A 216 -13.37 -5.40 -16.27
N GLN A 217 -14.19 -6.45 -16.30
CA GLN A 217 -15.53 -6.35 -16.87
C GLN A 217 -16.41 -5.37 -16.08
N ALA A 218 -16.32 -5.38 -14.76
CA ALA A 218 -17.03 -4.43 -13.90
C ALA A 218 -16.57 -2.99 -14.14
N LEU A 219 -15.26 -2.76 -14.28
CA LEU A 219 -14.68 -1.47 -14.63
C LEU A 219 -15.23 -0.96 -15.97
N CYS A 220 -15.17 -1.78 -17.02
CA CYS A 220 -15.67 -1.41 -18.35
C CYS A 220 -17.19 -1.16 -18.35
N LYS A 221 -17.96 -1.96 -17.60
CA LYS A 221 -19.42 -1.76 -17.46
C LYS A 221 -19.73 -0.39 -16.84
N GLU A 222 -19.03 -0.02 -15.78
CA GLU A 222 -19.21 1.26 -15.12
C GLU A 222 -18.80 2.44 -16.01
N ALA A 223 -17.62 2.33 -16.64
CA ALA A 223 -17.17 3.36 -17.60
C ALA A 223 -18.16 3.57 -18.75
N LYS A 224 -18.74 2.48 -19.26
CA LYS A 224 -19.77 2.54 -20.30
C LYS A 224 -21.05 3.22 -19.79
N ALA A 225 -21.47 2.93 -18.55
CA ALA A 225 -22.64 3.57 -17.93
C ALA A 225 -22.44 5.08 -17.77
N GLN A 226 -21.20 5.53 -17.57
CA GLN A 226 -20.81 6.95 -17.50
C GLN A 226 -20.53 7.55 -18.89
N GLY A 227 -20.77 6.83 -19.99
CA GLY A 227 -20.59 7.31 -21.35
C GLY A 227 -19.14 7.41 -21.82
N LEU A 228 -18.21 6.76 -21.13
CA LEU A 228 -16.78 6.81 -21.44
C LEU A 228 -16.40 5.75 -22.48
N SER A 229 -15.45 6.08 -23.36
CA SER A 229 -14.86 5.16 -24.32
C SER A 229 -13.63 4.42 -23.79
N SER A 230 -13.01 4.94 -22.73
CA SER A 230 -11.85 4.32 -22.08
C SER A 230 -11.94 4.44 -20.57
N ALA A 231 -11.26 3.49 -19.87
CA ALA A 231 -11.04 3.51 -18.45
C ALA A 231 -9.55 3.29 -18.15
N TYR A 232 -9.16 3.40 -16.89
CA TYR A 232 -7.75 3.22 -16.51
C TYR A 232 -7.59 2.19 -15.41
N ILE A 233 -6.49 1.44 -15.48
CA ILE A 233 -6.03 0.51 -14.46
C ILE A 233 -4.66 0.96 -13.99
N VAL A 234 -4.53 1.18 -12.70
CA VAL A 234 -3.24 1.39 -12.03
C VAL A 234 -2.82 0.03 -11.47
N ARG A 235 -1.82 -0.58 -12.08
CA ARG A 235 -1.30 -1.89 -11.66
C ARG A 235 0.02 -1.71 -10.96
N GLN A 236 0.08 -2.09 -9.70
CA GLN A 236 1.28 -2.04 -8.88
C GLN A 236 1.68 -3.46 -8.50
N PRO A 237 2.62 -4.08 -9.23
CA PRO A 237 3.15 -5.38 -8.83
C PRO A 237 3.82 -5.28 -7.47
N ALA A 238 3.85 -6.39 -6.76
CA ALA A 238 4.39 -6.43 -5.41
C ALA A 238 5.82 -5.85 -5.35
N GLY A 239 6.03 -4.88 -4.45
CA GLY A 239 7.31 -4.21 -4.25
C GLY A 239 7.80 -3.30 -5.38
N CYS A 240 6.96 -3.00 -6.36
CA CYS A 240 7.31 -2.14 -7.48
C CYS A 240 6.50 -0.84 -7.48
N THR A 241 6.91 0.13 -8.31
CA THR A 241 6.04 1.28 -8.59
C THR A 241 4.88 0.90 -9.51
N ALA A 242 3.84 1.70 -9.48
CA ALA A 242 2.66 1.48 -10.30
C ALA A 242 2.93 1.81 -11.78
N SER A 243 2.28 1.07 -12.67
CA SER A 243 2.16 1.36 -14.10
C SER A 243 0.71 1.65 -14.46
N LEU A 244 0.49 2.54 -15.43
CA LEU A 244 -0.84 2.92 -15.89
C LEU A 244 -1.20 2.20 -17.18
N TYR A 245 -2.42 1.67 -17.23
CA TYR A 245 -2.97 1.01 -18.41
C TYR A 245 -4.26 1.70 -18.81
N LYS A 246 -4.36 2.08 -20.08
CA LYS A 246 -5.60 2.54 -20.70
C LYS A 246 -6.36 1.34 -21.24
N VAL A 247 -7.63 1.24 -20.91
CA VAL A 247 -8.52 0.13 -21.31
C VAL A 247 -9.55 0.67 -22.27
N ASP A 248 -9.67 0.07 -23.44
CA ASP A 248 -10.80 0.33 -24.34
C ASP A 248 -12.06 -0.33 -23.78
N VAL A 249 -13.11 0.48 -23.57
CA VAL A 249 -14.34 0.00 -22.91
C VAL A 249 -15.14 -0.97 -23.77
N LYS A 250 -15.00 -0.92 -25.11
CA LYS A 250 -15.73 -1.80 -26.04
C LYS A 250 -15.07 -3.15 -26.20
N THR A 251 -13.72 -3.13 -26.36
CA THR A 251 -12.95 -4.36 -26.65
C THR A 251 -12.35 -4.99 -25.39
N GLY A 252 -12.16 -4.20 -24.33
CA GLY A 252 -11.42 -4.61 -23.14
C GLY A 252 -9.91 -4.72 -23.36
N GLU A 253 -9.38 -4.21 -24.47
CA GLU A 253 -7.95 -4.18 -24.77
C GLU A 253 -7.24 -3.23 -23.82
N GLU A 254 -6.12 -3.67 -23.25
CA GLU A 254 -5.27 -2.89 -22.36
C GLU A 254 -4.01 -2.43 -23.09
N LYS A 255 -3.67 -1.16 -22.96
CA LYS A 255 -2.40 -0.61 -23.45
C LYS A 255 -1.69 0.10 -22.31
N MET A 256 -0.43 -0.25 -22.08
CA MET A 256 0.41 0.50 -21.13
C MET A 256 0.63 1.90 -21.68
N VAL A 257 0.50 2.89 -20.81
CA VAL A 257 0.68 4.31 -21.14
C VAL A 257 1.57 4.99 -20.11
N ILE A 258 2.22 6.08 -20.51
CA ILE A 258 3.11 6.85 -19.63
C ILE A 258 2.49 8.22 -19.34
N VAL A 259 2.53 8.59 -18.08
CA VAL A 259 2.17 9.91 -17.57
C VAL A 259 3.30 10.46 -16.72
N GLU A 260 3.31 11.76 -16.44
CA GLU A 260 4.32 12.37 -15.57
C GLU A 260 4.25 11.76 -14.16
N ASP A 261 3.03 11.65 -13.60
CA ASP A 261 2.78 11.04 -12.30
C ASP A 261 1.62 10.04 -12.39
N ASN A 262 1.84 8.80 -11.99
CA ASN A 262 0.77 7.80 -11.96
C ASN A 262 -0.30 8.17 -10.92
N PRO A 263 -1.59 7.95 -11.23
CA PRO A 263 -2.66 8.12 -10.26
C PRO A 263 -2.42 7.25 -9.02
N THR A 264 -2.68 7.83 -7.86
CA THR A 264 -2.57 7.13 -6.58
C THR A 264 -3.91 7.15 -5.86
N LEU A 265 -4.17 6.10 -5.08
CA LEU A 265 -5.29 6.05 -4.16
C LEU A 265 -5.02 6.94 -2.94
N SER A 266 -6.08 7.54 -2.46
CA SER A 266 -6.13 8.24 -1.17
C SER A 266 -7.14 7.57 -0.23
N LYS A 267 -7.10 7.91 1.04
CA LYS A 267 -8.10 7.42 2.01
C LYS A 267 -9.53 7.80 1.61
N SER A 268 -9.73 8.98 1.03
CA SER A 268 -11.06 9.46 0.60
C SER A 268 -11.67 8.58 -0.50
N ASP A 269 -10.84 7.98 -1.35
CA ASP A 269 -11.33 7.14 -2.45
C ASP A 269 -12.00 5.86 -1.93
N PHE A 270 -11.67 5.43 -0.71
CA PHE A 270 -12.36 4.31 -0.04
C PHE A 270 -13.83 4.62 0.33
N MET A 271 -14.29 5.85 0.18
CA MET A 271 -15.70 6.21 0.37
C MET A 271 -16.57 5.88 -0.86
N HIS A 272 -15.95 5.78 -2.04
CA HIS A 272 -16.62 5.69 -3.34
C HIS A 272 -16.15 4.46 -4.14
N VAL A 273 -16.31 3.28 -3.53
CA VAL A 273 -15.84 2.02 -4.12
C VAL A 273 -17.01 1.24 -4.69
N ILE A 274 -16.91 0.82 -5.95
CA ILE A 274 -17.89 -0.06 -6.61
C ILE A 274 -17.76 -1.48 -6.05
N GLY A 275 -16.53 -2.01 -6.01
CA GLY A 275 -16.25 -3.35 -5.54
C GLY A 275 -14.77 -3.64 -5.43
N THR A 276 -14.46 -4.78 -4.83
CA THR A 276 -13.10 -5.26 -4.63
C THR A 276 -12.95 -6.68 -5.15
N SER A 277 -11.71 -7.13 -5.34
CA SER A 277 -11.45 -8.55 -5.61
C SER A 277 -11.73 -9.41 -4.37
N SER A 278 -12.10 -10.67 -4.59
CA SER A 278 -12.17 -11.70 -3.55
C SER A 278 -10.81 -12.28 -3.20
N GLU A 279 -9.84 -12.10 -4.08
CA GLU A 279 -8.44 -12.47 -3.86
C GLU A 279 -7.74 -11.38 -3.08
N ASP A 280 -6.91 -11.79 -2.13
CA ASP A 280 -6.12 -10.90 -1.29
C ASP A 280 -4.67 -10.83 -1.76
N VAL A 281 -4.01 -9.75 -1.37
CA VAL A 281 -2.57 -9.56 -1.47
C VAL A 281 -2.01 -9.24 -0.08
N VAL A 282 -0.77 -9.63 0.16
CA VAL A 282 -0.02 -9.34 1.40
C VAL A 282 1.08 -8.35 1.07
N LEU A 283 1.05 -7.20 1.70
CA LEU A 283 2.13 -6.24 1.70
C LEU A 283 2.91 -6.35 3.01
N ASN A 284 4.14 -6.86 2.94
CA ASN A 284 5.11 -6.76 4.01
C ASN A 284 5.96 -5.50 3.81
N THR A 285 6.05 -4.66 4.81
CA THR A 285 6.81 -3.41 4.71
C THR A 285 7.43 -3.03 6.04
N ILE A 286 8.53 -2.28 5.98
CA ILE A 286 9.15 -1.66 7.14
C ILE A 286 8.70 -0.20 7.18
N ARG A 287 7.97 0.13 8.22
CA ARG A 287 7.50 1.49 8.41
C ARG A 287 8.08 2.10 9.67
N GLN A 288 8.80 3.21 9.50
CA GLN A 288 9.47 3.89 10.60
C GLN A 288 10.35 2.93 11.43
N GLY A 289 11.09 2.04 10.76
CA GLY A 289 11.94 1.05 11.40
C GLY A 289 11.19 -0.13 12.05
N VAL A 290 9.89 -0.30 11.79
CA VAL A 290 9.07 -1.37 12.36
C VAL A 290 8.43 -2.20 11.26
N GLY A 291 8.61 -3.52 11.34
CA GLY A 291 7.94 -4.46 10.43
C GLY A 291 6.42 -4.44 10.60
N THR A 292 5.72 -4.36 9.49
CA THR A 292 4.25 -4.31 9.43
C THR A 292 3.76 -5.13 8.25
N SER A 293 2.59 -5.74 8.37
CA SER A 293 1.95 -6.48 7.27
C SER A 293 0.52 -5.99 7.06
N VAL A 294 0.15 -5.80 5.81
CA VAL A 294 -1.23 -5.47 5.42
C VAL A 294 -1.75 -6.54 4.48
N ILE A 295 -2.86 -7.14 4.85
CA ILE A 295 -3.64 -8.04 4.01
C ILE A 295 -4.82 -7.23 3.50
N ALA A 296 -4.98 -7.16 2.18
CA ALA A 296 -6.06 -6.38 1.58
C ALA A 296 -6.54 -7.03 0.27
N PRO A 297 -7.73 -6.69 -0.23
CA PRO A 297 -8.16 -7.10 -1.56
C PRO A 297 -7.12 -6.75 -2.61
N ARG A 298 -6.85 -7.68 -3.53
CA ARG A 298 -5.85 -7.51 -4.58
C ARG A 298 -6.20 -6.39 -5.57
N ALA A 299 -7.50 -6.12 -5.75
CA ALA A 299 -7.94 -5.02 -6.60
C ALA A 299 -9.15 -4.30 -6.01
N MET A 300 -9.29 -3.03 -6.38
CA MET A 300 -10.40 -2.16 -5.99
C MET A 300 -10.78 -1.25 -7.15
N ILE A 301 -12.09 -1.09 -7.41
CA ILE A 301 -12.62 -0.15 -8.41
C ILE A 301 -13.22 1.04 -7.67
N VAL A 302 -12.68 2.23 -7.90
CA VAL A 302 -13.23 3.50 -7.45
C VAL A 302 -14.22 3.99 -8.49
N GLU A 303 -15.40 4.45 -8.05
CA GLU A 303 -16.53 4.82 -8.90
C GLU A 303 -16.23 6.03 -9.80
N SER A 304 -15.59 7.05 -9.23
CA SER A 304 -15.24 8.25 -9.97
C SER A 304 -13.96 8.85 -9.40
N MET A 305 -12.98 8.99 -10.27
CA MET A 305 -11.73 9.69 -9.98
C MET A 305 -11.55 10.83 -10.96
N GLU A 306 -11.31 12.02 -10.43
CA GLU A 306 -10.92 13.18 -11.20
C GLU A 306 -9.40 13.27 -11.20
N LYS A 307 -8.77 13.05 -12.36
CA LYS A 307 -7.31 13.06 -12.52
C LYS A 307 -6.91 13.81 -13.78
N TYR A 308 -6.03 14.76 -13.61
CA TYR A 308 -5.30 15.35 -14.73
C TYR A 308 -4.06 14.50 -15.01
N LEU A 309 -4.14 13.65 -16.03
CA LEU A 309 -3.05 12.83 -16.50
C LEU A 309 -2.11 13.69 -17.33
N LYS A 310 -1.07 14.22 -16.71
CA LYS A 310 -0.09 15.03 -17.41
C LYS A 310 0.75 14.16 -18.34
N LYS A 311 0.85 14.58 -19.61
CA LYS A 311 1.69 13.91 -20.59
C LYS A 311 3.15 13.94 -20.16
N ALA A 312 3.78 12.77 -20.09
CA ALA A 312 5.21 12.66 -19.86
C ALA A 312 6.00 13.45 -20.91
N LYS A 313 6.94 14.26 -20.46
CA LYS A 313 7.77 15.13 -21.30
C LYS A 313 9.15 14.51 -21.49
N ALA A 314 9.73 14.76 -22.66
CA ALA A 314 11.12 14.41 -22.89
C ALA A 314 12.04 15.19 -21.95
N ASP A 315 12.88 14.48 -21.23
CA ASP A 315 13.99 15.08 -20.51
C ASP A 315 15.03 15.51 -21.54
N LYS A 316 15.11 16.81 -21.79
CA LYS A 316 16.16 17.34 -22.67
C LYS A 316 17.51 17.12 -21.98
N PRO A 317 18.46 16.44 -22.66
CA PRO A 317 19.82 16.37 -22.11
C PRO A 317 20.34 17.79 -21.95
N PHE A 318 20.96 18.05 -20.81
CA PHE A 318 21.67 19.32 -20.59
C PHE A 318 22.90 19.29 -21.48
N ALA A 319 22.77 19.84 -22.70
CA ALA A 319 23.87 20.00 -23.62
C ALA A 319 24.54 21.36 -23.35
N VAL A 320 25.66 21.35 -22.69
CA VAL A 320 26.56 22.50 -22.65
C VAL A 320 27.34 22.50 -23.95
N LYS A 321 27.32 23.61 -24.70
CA LYS A 321 28.21 23.77 -25.84
C LYS A 321 29.68 23.62 -25.30
N ASN A 322 30.43 22.77 -25.95
CA ASN A 322 31.85 22.64 -25.63
C ASN A 322 32.51 24.03 -25.73
N PRO A 323 33.03 24.62 -24.64
CA PRO A 323 33.62 25.93 -24.68
C PRO A 323 34.85 26.01 -25.60
N LEU A 324 35.35 24.87 -26.08
CA LEU A 324 36.47 24.77 -27.04
C LEU A 324 36.01 24.59 -28.49
N GLU A 325 34.71 24.46 -28.76
CA GLU A 325 34.17 24.53 -30.12
C GLU A 325 34.06 26.01 -30.52
N LYS A 326 34.99 26.45 -31.38
CA LYS A 326 34.95 27.77 -32.04
C LYS A 326 33.97 27.78 -33.20
#